data_03e15e0dff795631705082fc7864b7de
#
_entry.id   03e15e0dff795631705082fc7864b7de
#
_cell.length_a   1.000
_cell.length_b   1.000
_cell.length_c   1.000
_cell.angle_alpha   90.00
_cell.angle_beta   90.00
_cell.angle_gamma   90.00
#
_symmetry.space_group_name_H-M   'P 1'
#
loop_
_entity.id
_entity.type
_entity.pdbx_description
1 polymer ?
#
loop_
_entity_poly.entity_id
_entity_poly.type
_entity_poly.pdbx_seq_one_letter_code
_entity_poly.pdbx_strand_id
1 'polypeptide(L)'
;QELVKILSLDGNGKMSKSENQLNTLYLADSDDMIRKKIMKAKTDQGPDVKNAPQPDYIQNLFTLMGLVSTEDTIQHFMHQYNESEAGNCIIRYGDLKKQLAEDMIRFIAPIREKAAALQADEATLKKIIANGAEKARASAAVTLSLVRKAILG
;
A
#
# COMPACT_ATOMS: atom_id res chain seq x y z
N GLN A 1 -10.26 -12.36 -6.98
CA GLN A 1 -9.83 -11.21 -6.16
C GLN A 1 -9.93 -9.95 -7.00
N GLU A 2 -10.75 -9.00 -6.60
CA GLU A 2 -10.82 -7.70 -7.24
C GLU A 2 -9.50 -6.94 -7.04
N LEU A 3 -8.97 -6.37 -8.11
CA LEU A 3 -7.76 -5.55 -8.04
C LEU A 3 -8.11 -4.19 -7.42
N VAL A 4 -7.63 -3.93 -6.22
CA VAL A 4 -7.83 -2.65 -5.54
C VAL A 4 -6.85 -1.62 -6.11
N LYS A 5 -7.38 -0.51 -6.63
CA LYS A 5 -6.57 0.64 -7.06
C LYS A 5 -6.30 1.54 -5.86
N ILE A 6 -5.04 1.67 -5.47
CA ILE A 6 -4.60 2.56 -4.40
C ILE A 6 -4.12 3.87 -5.04
N LEU A 7 -4.68 5.00 -4.59
CA LEU A 7 -4.24 6.32 -4.99
C LEU A 7 -3.03 6.78 -4.17
N SER A 8 -2.29 7.75 -4.69
CA SER A 8 -1.24 8.43 -3.91
C SER A 8 -1.85 9.16 -2.70
N LEU A 9 -1.04 9.44 -1.67
CA LEU A 9 -1.54 10.03 -0.42
C LEU A 9 -2.10 11.46 -0.58
N ASP A 10 -1.80 12.14 -1.68
CA ASP A 10 -2.41 13.43 -2.04
C ASP A 10 -3.71 13.30 -2.84
N GLY A 11 -4.12 12.07 -3.15
CA GLY A 11 -5.33 11.78 -3.93
C GLY A 11 -5.18 11.96 -5.44
N ASN A 12 -3.98 12.26 -5.93
CA ASN A 12 -3.72 12.51 -7.35
C ASN A 12 -3.16 11.25 -8.02
N GLY A 13 -3.99 10.57 -8.79
CA GLY A 13 -3.57 9.41 -9.57
C GLY A 13 -3.24 8.16 -8.74
N LYS A 14 -2.71 7.13 -9.40
CA LYS A 14 -2.32 5.86 -8.77
C LYS A 14 -1.01 6.03 -8.02
N MET A 15 -0.89 5.46 -6.83
CA MET A 15 0.38 5.40 -6.09
C MET A 15 1.47 4.73 -6.95
N SER A 16 2.58 5.43 -7.18
CA SER A 16 3.63 5.01 -8.10
C SER A 16 5.02 5.34 -7.56
N LYS A 17 6.01 4.50 -7.87
CA LYS A 17 7.41 4.71 -7.47
C LYS A 17 8.08 5.89 -8.17
N SER A 18 7.56 6.29 -9.34
CA SER A 18 8.08 7.40 -10.15
C SER A 18 7.51 8.77 -9.76
N GLU A 19 6.55 8.80 -8.83
CA GLU A 19 5.97 10.05 -8.33
C GLU A 19 6.68 10.56 -7.06
N ASN A 20 6.12 11.62 -6.47
CA ASN A 20 6.68 12.22 -5.26
C ASN A 20 6.78 11.16 -4.13
N GLN A 21 8.01 10.95 -3.66
CA GLN A 21 8.32 9.97 -2.61
C GLN A 21 7.52 10.20 -1.31
N LEU A 22 7.09 11.42 -1.03
CA LEU A 22 6.30 11.75 0.16
C LEU A 22 4.84 11.31 0.05
N ASN A 23 4.33 11.09 -1.16
CA ASN A 23 2.96 10.66 -1.43
C ASN A 23 2.85 9.16 -1.66
N THR A 24 3.97 8.43 -1.59
CA THR A 24 4.06 6.99 -1.85
C THR A 24 4.57 6.26 -0.60
N LEU A 25 3.85 5.22 -0.16
CA LEU A 25 4.30 4.33 0.91
C LEU A 25 5.17 3.21 0.32
N TYR A 26 6.36 3.04 0.87
CA TYR A 26 7.27 1.95 0.51
C TYR A 26 7.33 0.92 1.63
N LEU A 27 7.47 -0.34 1.28
CA LEU A 27 7.69 -1.42 2.26
C LEU A 27 9.02 -1.25 3.03
N ALA A 28 9.96 -0.48 2.48
CA ALA A 28 11.24 -0.16 3.10
C ALA A 28 11.22 1.12 3.96
N ASP A 29 10.10 1.86 4.00
CA ASP A 29 10.00 3.05 4.84
C ASP A 29 10.18 2.70 6.33
N SER A 30 10.89 3.56 7.07
CA SER A 30 10.94 3.47 8.53
C SER A 30 9.58 3.82 9.15
N ASP A 31 9.36 3.42 10.39
CA ASP A 31 8.11 3.71 11.11
C ASP A 31 7.83 5.22 11.14
N ASP A 32 8.84 6.04 11.41
CA ASP A 32 8.70 7.50 11.42
C ASP A 32 8.37 8.06 10.03
N MET A 33 8.91 7.46 8.98
CA MET A 33 8.61 7.87 7.61
C MET A 33 7.17 7.52 7.24
N ILE A 34 6.68 6.33 7.63
CA ILE A 34 5.29 5.92 7.45
C ILE A 34 4.35 6.89 8.17
N ARG A 35 4.60 7.18 9.46
CA ARG A 35 3.82 8.17 10.21
C ARG A 35 3.81 9.53 9.53
N LYS A 36 4.98 10.04 9.16
CA LYS A 36 5.11 11.35 8.50
C LYS A 36 4.34 11.43 7.19
N LYS A 37 4.39 10.39 6.36
CA LYS A 37 3.69 10.33 5.06
C LYS A 37 2.19 10.27 5.27
N ILE A 38 1.69 9.37 6.10
CA ILE A 38 0.26 9.20 6.36
C ILE A 38 -0.33 10.47 7.02
N MET A 39 0.37 11.08 7.97
CA MET A 39 -0.09 12.33 8.57
C MET A 39 -0.21 13.49 7.57
N LYS A 40 0.57 13.49 6.49
CA LYS A 40 0.50 14.47 5.40
C LYS A 40 -0.52 14.13 4.32
N ALA A 41 -1.15 12.95 4.37
CA ALA A 41 -2.17 12.57 3.39
C ALA A 41 -3.28 13.64 3.32
N LYS A 42 -3.80 13.87 2.10
CA LYS A 42 -4.83 14.87 1.87
C LYS A 42 -6.11 14.53 2.62
N THR A 43 -6.69 15.54 3.28
CA THR A 43 -8.02 15.50 3.89
C THR A 43 -8.65 16.90 3.79
N ASP A 44 -9.95 16.97 4.02
CA ASP A 44 -10.74 18.20 4.11
C ASP A 44 -11.10 18.55 5.56
N GLN A 45 -12.13 19.33 5.75
CA GLN A 45 -12.66 19.73 7.07
C GLN A 45 -13.74 18.77 7.59
N GLY A 46 -14.10 17.75 6.82
CA GLY A 46 -15.19 16.82 7.10
C GLY A 46 -16.40 17.02 6.19
N PRO A 47 -17.35 16.09 6.21
CA PRO A 47 -18.54 16.17 5.37
C PRO A 47 -19.50 17.29 5.84
N ASP A 48 -20.18 17.93 4.89
CA ASP A 48 -21.15 18.99 5.16
C ASP A 48 -22.52 18.45 5.57
N VAL A 49 -22.82 17.20 5.21
CA VAL A 49 -24.07 16.51 5.54
C VAL A 49 -23.79 15.06 5.94
N LYS A 50 -24.65 14.51 6.78
CA LYS A 50 -24.58 13.11 7.18
C LYS A 50 -24.67 12.18 5.97
N ASN A 51 -23.90 11.09 6.02
CA ASN A 51 -23.80 10.11 4.94
C ASN A 51 -23.39 10.72 3.58
N ALA A 52 -22.63 11.81 3.59
CA ALA A 52 -22.08 12.39 2.37
C ALA A 52 -21.19 11.38 1.62
N PRO A 53 -21.19 11.38 0.28
CA PRO A 53 -20.26 10.58 -0.48
C PRO A 53 -18.81 11.00 -0.16
N GLN A 54 -17.95 10.01 0.03
CA GLN A 54 -16.53 10.27 0.33
C GLN A 54 -15.83 10.78 -0.93
N PRO A 55 -15.09 11.91 -0.86
CA PRO A 55 -14.15 12.28 -1.91
C PRO A 55 -13.08 11.20 -2.10
N ASP A 56 -12.53 11.06 -3.31
CA ASP A 56 -11.57 10.01 -3.67
C ASP A 56 -10.38 9.92 -2.71
N TYR A 57 -9.84 11.06 -2.23
CA TYR A 57 -8.73 11.08 -1.29
C TYR A 57 -9.11 10.60 0.12
N ILE A 58 -10.38 10.76 0.54
CA ILE A 58 -10.90 10.19 1.80
C ILE A 58 -11.17 8.71 1.62
N GLN A 59 -11.84 8.32 0.53
CA GLN A 59 -12.07 6.91 0.19
C GLN A 59 -10.76 6.13 0.12
N ASN A 60 -9.67 6.75 -0.38
CA ASN A 60 -8.36 6.13 -0.42
C ASN A 60 -7.80 5.81 0.97
N LEU A 61 -8.02 6.67 1.98
CA LEU A 61 -7.62 6.38 3.37
C LEU A 61 -8.38 5.18 3.93
N PHE A 62 -9.70 5.10 3.69
CA PHE A 62 -10.49 3.92 4.08
C PHE A 62 -10.10 2.66 3.30
N THR A 63 -9.74 2.80 2.02
CA THR A 63 -9.19 1.70 1.22
C THR A 63 -7.89 1.17 1.82
N LEU A 64 -6.98 2.05 2.23
CA LEU A 64 -5.74 1.67 2.91
C LEU A 64 -6.03 1.01 4.28
N MET A 65 -6.98 1.52 5.06
CA MET A 65 -7.42 0.88 6.30
C MET A 65 -7.97 -0.53 6.04
N GLY A 66 -8.74 -0.72 4.97
CA GLY A 66 -9.27 -2.03 4.57
C GLY A 66 -8.20 -3.09 4.29
N LEU A 67 -6.94 -2.67 4.03
CA LEU A 67 -5.83 -3.59 3.81
C LEU A 67 -5.10 -3.98 5.10
N VAL A 68 -5.14 -3.16 6.15
CA VAL A 68 -4.24 -3.30 7.31
C VAL A 68 -4.91 -3.19 8.68
N SER A 69 -6.09 -2.58 8.76
CA SER A 69 -6.84 -2.37 10.01
C SER A 69 -7.88 -3.48 10.24
N THR A 70 -8.37 -3.58 11.46
CA THR A 70 -9.49 -4.47 11.80
C THR A 70 -10.82 -3.88 11.33
N GLU A 71 -11.80 -4.74 11.06
CA GLU A 71 -13.15 -4.32 10.65
C GLU A 71 -13.78 -3.36 11.68
N ASP A 72 -13.64 -3.64 12.97
CA ASP A 72 -14.17 -2.77 14.05
C ASP A 72 -13.58 -1.36 13.98
N THR A 73 -12.27 -1.25 13.69
CA THR A 73 -11.60 0.05 13.52
C THR A 73 -12.13 0.80 12.32
N ILE A 74 -12.33 0.12 11.20
CA ILE A 74 -12.87 0.71 9.98
C ILE A 74 -14.29 1.20 10.23
N GLN A 75 -15.15 0.39 10.81
CA GLN A 75 -16.53 0.72 11.13
C GLN A 75 -16.63 1.89 12.11
N HIS A 76 -15.74 1.96 13.10
CA HIS A 76 -15.67 3.10 14.03
C HIS A 76 -15.46 4.43 13.30
N PHE A 77 -14.45 4.53 12.42
CA PHE A 77 -14.19 5.77 11.68
C PHE A 77 -15.22 6.03 10.58
N MET A 78 -15.76 4.98 9.96
CA MET A 78 -16.84 5.11 8.99
C MET A 78 -18.12 5.67 9.63
N HIS A 79 -18.47 5.19 10.82
CA HIS A 79 -19.57 5.73 11.60
C HIS A 79 -19.35 7.20 11.94
N GLN A 80 -18.15 7.58 12.41
CA GLN A 80 -17.83 8.99 12.67
C GLN A 80 -17.95 9.85 11.41
N TYR A 81 -17.53 9.36 10.25
CA TYR A 81 -17.66 10.07 8.99
C TYR A 81 -19.13 10.27 8.64
N ASN A 82 -19.94 9.21 8.68
CA ASN A 82 -21.33 9.22 8.30
C ASN A 82 -22.22 10.10 9.22
N GLU A 83 -21.84 10.22 10.50
CA GLU A 83 -22.57 11.06 11.47
C GLU A 83 -22.06 12.51 11.50
N SER A 84 -20.99 12.81 10.77
CA SER A 84 -20.46 14.19 10.68
C SER A 84 -21.30 15.04 9.73
N GLU A 85 -21.44 16.34 10.07
CA GLU A 85 -22.14 17.35 9.29
C GLU A 85 -21.53 18.74 9.54
N ALA A 86 -21.92 19.74 8.75
CA ALA A 86 -21.48 21.10 8.91
C ALA A 86 -21.81 21.64 10.31
N GLY A 87 -20.81 22.17 11.01
CA GLY A 87 -20.94 22.65 12.39
C GLY A 87 -20.88 21.56 13.47
N ASN A 88 -20.93 20.26 13.10
CA ASN A 88 -20.79 19.14 14.04
C ASN A 88 -19.94 18.01 13.39
N CYS A 89 -18.67 18.29 13.17
CA CYS A 89 -17.75 17.31 12.59
C CYS A 89 -17.24 16.34 13.66
N ILE A 90 -17.75 15.11 13.64
CA ILE A 90 -17.38 14.04 14.59
C ILE A 90 -16.10 13.35 14.15
N ILE A 91 -15.89 13.16 12.83
CA ILE A 91 -14.67 12.55 12.32
C ILE A 91 -13.45 13.41 12.62
N ARG A 92 -12.44 12.81 13.22
CA ARG A 92 -11.13 13.43 13.44
C ARG A 92 -10.10 12.75 12.55
N TYR A 93 -9.85 13.33 11.39
CA TYR A 93 -8.88 12.77 10.44
C TYR A 93 -7.46 12.63 11.02
N GLY A 94 -7.10 13.46 12.01
CA GLY A 94 -5.84 13.27 12.72
C GLY A 94 -5.76 11.94 13.45
N ASP A 95 -6.85 11.51 14.08
CA ASP A 95 -6.90 10.24 14.82
C ASP A 95 -7.01 9.05 13.84
N LEU A 96 -7.82 9.17 12.78
CA LEU A 96 -7.86 8.18 11.69
C LEU A 96 -6.46 7.95 11.08
N LYS A 97 -5.73 9.03 10.76
CA LYS A 97 -4.39 8.94 10.20
C LYS A 97 -3.38 8.31 11.16
N LYS A 98 -3.46 8.64 12.46
CA LYS A 98 -2.61 8.01 13.49
C LYS A 98 -2.88 6.50 13.56
N GLN A 99 -4.16 6.11 13.62
CA GLN A 99 -4.53 4.70 13.67
C GLN A 99 -4.06 3.96 12.42
N LEU A 100 -4.33 4.51 11.22
CA LEU A 100 -3.86 3.94 9.95
C LEU A 100 -2.33 3.80 9.92
N ALA A 101 -1.58 4.78 10.45
CA ALA A 101 -0.12 4.72 10.47
C ALA A 101 0.40 3.57 11.35
N GLU A 102 -0.17 3.38 12.55
CA GLU A 102 0.22 2.29 13.45
C GLU A 102 -0.16 0.91 12.87
N ASP A 103 -1.32 0.79 12.25
CA ASP A 103 -1.75 -0.47 11.61
C ASP A 103 -0.86 -0.80 10.39
N MET A 104 -0.50 0.22 9.60
CA MET A 104 0.43 0.07 8.47
C MET A 104 1.82 -0.36 8.93
N ILE A 105 2.34 0.23 10.02
CA ILE A 105 3.62 -0.16 10.61
C ILE A 105 3.58 -1.62 11.06
N ARG A 106 2.52 -2.01 11.77
CA ARG A 106 2.33 -3.40 12.24
C ARG A 106 2.30 -4.39 11.08
N PHE A 107 1.68 -4.00 9.97
CA PHE A 107 1.62 -4.81 8.76
C PHE A 107 2.97 -4.91 8.04
N ILE A 108 3.70 -3.79 7.92
CA ILE A 108 4.96 -3.71 7.16
C ILE A 108 6.15 -4.26 7.95
N ALA A 109 6.19 -4.09 9.28
CA ALA A 109 7.35 -4.47 10.10
C ALA A 109 7.85 -5.91 9.88
N PRO A 110 7.01 -6.96 9.91
CA PRO A 110 7.47 -8.32 9.69
C PRO A 110 8.01 -8.57 8.27
N ILE A 111 7.50 -7.85 7.28
CA ILE A 111 7.98 -7.94 5.90
C ILE A 111 9.37 -7.32 5.80
N ARG A 112 9.57 -6.15 6.41
CA ARG A 112 10.84 -5.43 6.46
C ARG A 112 11.92 -6.23 7.21
N GLU A 113 11.57 -6.83 8.35
CA GLU A 113 12.46 -7.68 9.12
C GLU A 113 12.94 -8.91 8.33
N LYS A 114 12.02 -9.59 7.65
CA LYS A 114 12.36 -10.71 6.77
C LYS A 114 13.24 -10.29 5.61
N ALA A 115 12.95 -9.15 4.99
CA ALA A 115 13.77 -8.61 3.92
C ALA A 115 15.18 -8.29 4.40
N ALA A 116 15.33 -7.65 5.56
CA ALA A 116 16.63 -7.34 6.17
C ALA A 116 17.41 -8.62 6.52
N ALA A 117 16.75 -9.61 7.10
CA ALA A 117 17.37 -10.90 7.42
C ALA A 117 17.90 -11.62 6.17
N LEU A 118 17.10 -11.63 5.08
CA LEU A 118 17.53 -12.22 3.80
C LEU A 118 18.67 -11.44 3.15
N GLN A 119 18.68 -10.11 3.25
CA GLN A 119 19.79 -9.30 2.74
C GLN A 119 21.10 -9.52 3.51
N ALA A 120 21.03 -9.81 4.81
CA ALA A 120 22.18 -10.13 5.64
C ALA A 120 22.73 -11.55 5.39
N ASP A 121 21.92 -12.48 4.89
CA ASP A 121 22.32 -13.85 4.54
C ASP A 121 22.69 -13.95 3.05
N GLU A 122 23.92 -13.53 2.75
CA GLU A 122 24.44 -13.52 1.38
C GLU A 122 24.47 -14.91 0.74
N ALA A 123 24.70 -15.96 1.52
CA ALA A 123 24.75 -17.34 1.02
C ALA A 123 23.37 -17.81 0.55
N THR A 124 22.34 -17.59 1.36
CA THR A 124 20.96 -17.89 1.00
C THR A 124 20.51 -17.05 -0.18
N LEU A 125 20.84 -15.76 -0.22
CA LEU A 125 20.48 -14.88 -1.34
C LEU A 125 21.10 -15.36 -2.66
N LYS A 126 22.39 -15.69 -2.67
CA LYS A 126 23.08 -16.28 -3.84
C LYS A 126 22.41 -17.58 -4.32
N LYS A 127 22.02 -18.45 -3.38
CA LYS A 127 21.32 -19.71 -3.70
C LYS A 127 19.95 -19.46 -4.33
N ILE A 128 19.16 -18.51 -3.80
CA ILE A 128 17.86 -18.14 -4.37
C ILE A 128 18.02 -17.59 -5.79
N ILE A 129 19.00 -16.68 -6.00
CA ILE A 129 19.30 -16.11 -7.31
C ILE A 129 19.73 -17.20 -8.31
N ALA A 130 20.60 -18.12 -7.92
CA ALA A 130 21.05 -19.22 -8.77
C ALA A 130 19.90 -20.12 -9.19
N ASN A 131 19.05 -20.55 -8.25
CA ASN A 131 17.88 -21.38 -8.52
C ASN A 131 16.86 -20.65 -9.43
N GLY A 132 16.65 -19.35 -9.20
CA GLY A 132 15.76 -18.53 -10.05
C GLY A 132 16.32 -18.41 -11.48
N ALA A 133 17.61 -18.19 -11.63
CA ALA A 133 18.28 -18.11 -12.92
C ALA A 133 18.23 -19.45 -13.70
N GLU A 134 18.39 -20.56 -13.00
CA GLU A 134 18.28 -21.90 -13.59
C GLU A 134 16.86 -22.15 -14.15
N LYS A 135 15.83 -21.89 -13.34
CA LYS A 135 14.43 -22.01 -13.77
C LYS A 135 14.11 -21.12 -14.98
N ALA A 136 14.58 -19.87 -14.97
CA ALA A 136 14.39 -18.94 -16.07
C ALA A 136 15.09 -19.41 -17.35
N ARG A 137 16.32 -19.89 -17.24
CA ARG A 137 17.06 -20.47 -18.40
C ARG A 137 16.37 -21.70 -18.97
N ALA A 138 15.88 -22.61 -18.11
CA ALA A 138 15.16 -23.80 -18.55
C ALA A 138 13.89 -23.42 -19.34
N SER A 139 13.09 -22.50 -18.81
CA SER A 139 11.88 -21.98 -19.49
C SER A 139 12.21 -21.29 -20.82
N ALA A 140 13.22 -20.41 -20.82
CA ALA A 140 13.65 -19.71 -22.03
C ALA A 140 14.21 -20.66 -23.10
N ALA A 141 14.94 -21.69 -22.70
CA ALA A 141 15.51 -22.68 -23.63
C ALA A 141 14.41 -23.43 -24.45
N VAL A 142 13.31 -23.78 -23.76
CA VAL A 142 12.15 -24.40 -24.43
C VAL A 142 11.56 -23.48 -25.50
N THR A 143 11.29 -22.21 -25.09
CA THR A 143 10.73 -21.22 -26.02
C THR A 143 11.67 -20.94 -27.20
N LEU A 144 12.97 -20.75 -26.93
CA LEU A 144 13.98 -20.51 -27.96
C LEU A 144 14.11 -21.70 -28.92
N SER A 145 14.03 -22.93 -28.42
CA SER A 145 14.05 -24.14 -29.28
C SER A 145 12.86 -24.16 -30.22
N LEU A 146 11.65 -23.87 -29.72
CA LEU A 146 10.44 -23.81 -30.55
C LEU A 146 10.53 -22.71 -31.63
N VAL A 147 10.99 -21.52 -31.24
CA VAL A 147 11.19 -20.39 -32.18
C VAL A 147 12.21 -20.73 -33.24
N ARG A 148 13.37 -21.30 -32.87
CA ARG A 148 14.41 -21.71 -33.83
C ARG A 148 13.87 -22.73 -34.80
N LYS A 149 13.15 -23.76 -34.31
CA LYS A 149 12.54 -24.77 -35.16
C LYS A 149 11.50 -24.21 -36.14
N ALA A 150 10.73 -23.20 -35.71
CA ALA A 150 9.73 -22.56 -36.55
C ALA A 150 10.32 -21.66 -37.64
N ILE A 151 11.50 -21.05 -37.38
CA ILE A 151 12.12 -20.10 -38.30
C ILE A 151 13.17 -20.74 -39.19
N LEU A 152 13.93 -21.68 -38.67
CA LEU A 152 15.09 -22.27 -39.35
C LEU A 152 14.83 -23.67 -39.89
N GLY A 153 13.71 -24.30 -39.55
CA GLY A 153 13.31 -25.63 -39.98
C GLY A 153 13.92 -26.70 -39.07
#